data_fea8daf745b4be1a40aabe784339a1e7
#
_entry.id   fea8daf745b4be1a40aabe784339a1e7
#
_cell.length_a   1.000
_cell.length_b   1.000
_cell.length_c   1.000
_cell.angle_alpha   90.00
_cell.angle_beta   90.00
_cell.angle_gamma   90.00
#
_symmetry.space_group_name_H-M   'P 1'
#
loop_
_entity.id
_entity.type
_entity.pdbx_description
1 polymer ?
#
loop_
_entity_poly.entity_id
_entity_poly.type
_entity_poly.pdbx_seq_one_letter_code
_entity_poly.pdbx_strand_id
1 'polypeptide(L)'
;MSNMYKNPIILDTFDTAIDVGLTMFGDSNARFKLNSIEWQEPTTVDHLAVVTDGGGTTALFDETCTTAKQSIIKYFYGAWVSGIKIAANGVSSGKMVITYY
;
A
#
# COMPACT_ATOMS: atom_id res chain seq x y z
N MET A 1 -6.52 10.41 -12.42
CA MET A 1 -6.25 8.99 -12.18
C MET A 1 -7.04 8.53 -10.99
N SER A 2 -7.43 7.31 -10.97
CA SER A 2 -8.24 6.79 -9.87
C SER A 2 -7.65 5.48 -9.35
N ASN A 3 -7.78 5.30 -8.04
CA ASN A 3 -7.37 4.06 -7.40
C ASN A 3 -8.33 2.92 -7.77
N MET A 4 -7.79 1.73 -7.95
CA MET A 4 -8.57 0.52 -8.26
C MET A 4 -8.55 -0.42 -7.05
N TYR A 5 -9.73 -0.72 -6.53
CA TYR A 5 -9.89 -1.60 -5.37
C TYR A 5 -10.37 -2.98 -5.81
N LYS A 6 -9.51 -3.68 -6.51
CA LYS A 6 -9.72 -5.06 -6.99
C LYS A 6 -8.51 -5.91 -6.59
N ASN A 7 -8.34 -7.07 -7.13
CA ASN A 7 -7.15 -7.88 -6.94
C ASN A 7 -6.44 -8.04 -8.31
N PRO A 8 -5.30 -7.35 -8.53
CA PRO A 8 -4.56 -6.55 -7.56
C PRO A 8 -5.21 -5.20 -7.27
N ILE A 9 -5.00 -4.70 -6.06
CA ILE A 9 -5.34 -3.32 -5.70
C ILE A 9 -4.25 -2.42 -6.28
N ILE A 10 -4.63 -1.43 -7.07
CA ILE A 10 -3.67 -0.51 -7.70
C ILE A 10 -3.97 0.91 -7.23
N LEU A 11 -3.03 1.51 -6.55
CA LEU A 11 -3.15 2.83 -5.96
C LEU A 11 -2.14 3.77 -6.60
N ASP A 12 -2.60 4.87 -7.18
CA ASP A 12 -1.77 5.86 -7.85
C ASP A 12 -2.03 7.29 -7.38
N THR A 13 -2.98 7.49 -6.48
CA THR A 13 -3.37 8.80 -5.96
C THR A 13 -3.36 8.76 -4.43
N PHE A 14 -2.54 9.60 -3.81
CA PHE A 14 -2.23 9.54 -2.38
C PHE A 14 -2.45 10.86 -1.64
N ASP A 15 -3.10 11.83 -2.24
CA ASP A 15 -3.33 13.15 -1.64
C ASP A 15 -4.33 13.11 -0.49
N THR A 16 -5.15 12.08 -0.41
CA THR A 16 -6.04 11.83 0.72
C THR A 16 -5.74 10.47 1.34
N ALA A 17 -6.08 10.32 2.62
CA ALA A 17 -5.87 9.06 3.32
C ALA A 17 -6.66 7.92 2.64
N ILE A 18 -6.05 6.75 2.56
CA ILE A 18 -6.63 5.55 1.94
C ILE A 18 -6.87 4.52 3.03
N ASP A 19 -8.08 3.97 3.07
CA ASP A 19 -8.47 2.86 3.94
C ASP A 19 -9.08 1.78 3.05
N VAL A 20 -8.28 0.78 2.70
CA VAL A 20 -8.66 -0.24 1.73
C VAL A 20 -9.83 -1.07 2.25
N GLY A 21 -9.75 -1.52 3.50
CA GLY A 21 -10.82 -2.33 4.10
C GLY A 21 -12.15 -1.58 4.16
N LEU A 22 -12.11 -0.32 4.56
CA LEU A 22 -13.32 0.51 4.61
C LEU A 22 -13.92 0.71 3.22
N THR A 23 -13.08 0.99 2.23
CA THR A 23 -13.53 1.24 0.85
C THR A 23 -14.14 -0.01 0.21
N MET A 24 -13.50 -1.17 0.39
CA MET A 24 -13.94 -2.41 -0.25
C MET A 24 -15.06 -3.12 0.50
N PHE A 25 -15.01 -3.11 1.84
CA PHE A 25 -15.87 -3.96 2.68
C PHE A 25 -16.61 -3.22 3.78
N GLY A 26 -16.43 -1.88 3.88
CA GLY A 26 -17.07 -1.11 4.92
C GLY A 26 -16.47 -1.33 6.31
N ASP A 27 -15.29 -1.90 6.42
CA ASP A 27 -14.62 -2.25 7.68
C ASP A 27 -13.13 -1.98 7.59
N SER A 28 -12.65 -1.00 8.37
CA SER A 28 -11.23 -0.62 8.41
C SER A 28 -10.33 -1.77 8.89
N ASN A 29 -10.88 -2.74 9.60
CA ASN A 29 -10.15 -3.89 10.10
C ASN A 29 -10.45 -5.17 9.31
N ALA A 30 -11.02 -5.05 8.11
CA ALA A 30 -11.24 -6.20 7.23
C ALA A 30 -9.94 -6.95 7.02
N ARG A 31 -10.00 -8.28 7.13
CA ARG A 31 -8.79 -9.10 7.07
C ARG A 31 -8.44 -9.44 5.63
N PHE A 32 -7.16 -9.32 5.32
CA PHE A 32 -6.60 -9.67 4.02
C PHE A 32 -5.53 -10.73 4.19
N LYS A 33 -5.56 -11.72 3.32
CA LYS A 33 -4.48 -12.71 3.21
C LYS A 33 -3.52 -12.21 2.15
N LEU A 34 -2.45 -11.53 2.57
CA LEU A 34 -1.56 -10.82 1.65
C LEU A 34 -0.62 -11.75 0.91
N ASN A 35 -0.45 -11.49 -0.38
CA ASN A 35 0.60 -12.09 -1.19
C ASN A 35 1.80 -11.15 -1.32
N SER A 36 1.58 -9.91 -1.76
CA SER A 36 2.67 -8.96 -1.93
C SER A 36 2.19 -7.51 -1.89
N ILE A 37 3.11 -6.62 -1.53
CA ILE A 37 2.96 -5.18 -1.71
C ILE A 37 4.16 -4.73 -2.54
N GLU A 38 3.89 -4.10 -3.69
CA GLU A 38 4.92 -3.59 -4.57
C GLU A 38 4.79 -2.08 -4.73
N TRP A 39 5.90 -1.36 -4.54
CA TRP A 39 6.00 0.06 -4.82
C TRP A 39 6.67 0.21 -6.18
N GLN A 40 5.88 0.59 -7.19
CA GLN A 40 6.35 0.66 -8.57
C GLN A 40 6.85 2.05 -8.92
N GLU A 41 8.06 2.10 -9.42
CA GLU A 41 8.67 3.25 -10.08
C GLU A 41 8.60 4.56 -9.28
N PRO A 42 9.06 4.57 -7.99
CA PRO A 42 9.19 5.83 -7.30
C PRO A 42 10.14 6.76 -8.07
N THR A 43 9.80 8.03 -8.18
CA THR A 43 10.46 8.91 -9.14
C THR A 43 11.74 9.56 -8.63
N THR A 44 11.91 9.65 -7.32
CA THR A 44 12.96 10.48 -6.73
C THR A 44 13.58 9.80 -5.51
N VAL A 45 14.89 9.84 -5.41
CA VAL A 45 15.62 9.39 -4.21
C VAL A 45 15.08 10.12 -2.97
N ASP A 46 14.96 9.41 -1.86
CA ASP A 46 14.42 9.85 -0.58
C ASP A 46 12.89 9.93 -0.51
N HIS A 47 12.17 9.68 -1.60
CA HIS A 47 10.72 9.50 -1.52
C HIS A 47 10.38 8.29 -0.66
N LEU A 48 9.24 8.36 0.02
CA LEU A 48 8.80 7.36 1.00
C LEU A 48 7.53 6.66 0.55
N ALA A 49 7.36 5.41 0.99
CA ALA A 49 6.10 4.71 0.90
C ALA A 49 5.85 3.97 2.20
N VAL A 50 4.76 4.31 2.88
CA VAL A 50 4.39 3.70 4.17
C VAL A 50 2.97 3.19 4.07
N VAL A 51 2.79 1.88 4.29
CA VAL A 51 1.50 1.21 4.35
C VAL A 51 1.37 0.58 5.72
N THR A 52 0.27 0.85 6.42
CA THR A 52 0.02 0.31 7.76
C THR A 52 -1.18 -0.62 7.79
N ASP A 53 -1.38 -1.29 8.92
CA ASP A 53 -2.61 -2.04 9.17
C ASP A 53 -3.79 -1.09 9.44
N GLY A 54 -4.97 -1.66 9.64
CA GLY A 54 -6.20 -0.88 9.88
C GLY A 54 -6.17 -0.04 11.15
N GLY A 55 -5.36 -0.40 12.13
CA GLY A 55 -5.16 0.38 13.34
C GLY A 55 -4.18 1.53 13.17
N GLY A 56 -3.42 1.54 12.07
CA GLY A 56 -2.43 2.56 11.80
C GLY A 56 -1.17 2.47 12.67
N THR A 57 -0.97 1.34 13.37
CA THR A 57 0.12 1.18 14.34
C THR A 57 1.23 0.26 13.85
N THR A 58 0.92 -0.70 12.98
CA THR A 58 1.89 -1.66 12.47
C THR A 58 2.19 -1.37 11.01
N ALA A 59 3.44 -1.09 10.69
CA ALA A 59 3.86 -0.87 9.32
C ALA A 59 3.91 -2.21 8.58
N LEU A 60 3.13 -2.34 7.52
CA LEU A 60 3.17 -3.49 6.62
C LEU A 60 4.24 -3.32 5.57
N PHE A 61 4.47 -2.09 5.12
CA PHE A 61 5.47 -1.72 4.13
C PHE A 61 5.98 -0.33 4.50
N ASP A 62 7.30 -0.20 4.64
CA ASP A 62 7.92 1.07 5.03
C ASP A 62 9.29 1.15 4.35
N GLU A 63 9.32 1.80 3.19
CA GLU A 63 10.49 1.85 2.35
C GLU A 63 10.81 3.27 1.91
N THR A 64 12.10 3.49 1.66
CA THR A 64 12.62 4.74 1.10
C THR A 64 13.23 4.46 -0.26
N CYS A 65 12.95 5.30 -1.23
CA CYS A 65 13.54 5.18 -2.57
C CYS A 65 15.03 5.52 -2.50
N THR A 66 15.87 4.55 -2.84
CA THR A 66 17.32 4.73 -2.88
C THR A 66 17.83 4.88 -4.32
N THR A 67 17.09 4.37 -5.29
CA THR A 67 17.40 4.48 -6.71
C THR A 67 16.13 4.87 -7.46
N ALA A 68 16.17 6.02 -8.13
CA ALA A 68 15.00 6.52 -8.86
C ALA A 68 14.47 5.49 -9.86
N LYS A 69 13.17 5.30 -9.91
CA LYS A 69 12.44 4.38 -10.80
C LYS A 69 12.71 2.90 -10.56
N GLN A 70 13.36 2.55 -9.45
CA GLN A 70 13.53 1.15 -9.06
C GLN A 70 12.37 0.71 -8.18
N SER A 71 11.61 -0.29 -8.63
CA SER A 71 10.50 -0.85 -7.87
C SER A 71 11.00 -1.68 -6.69
N ILE A 72 10.23 -1.66 -5.60
CA ILE A 72 10.51 -2.41 -4.36
C ILE A 72 9.29 -3.27 -4.07
N ILE A 73 9.51 -4.57 -3.87
CA ILE A 73 8.43 -5.51 -3.57
C ILE A 73 8.70 -6.24 -2.25
N LYS A 74 7.65 -6.42 -1.47
CA LYS A 74 7.69 -7.24 -0.26
C LYS A 74 6.66 -8.35 -0.37
N TYR A 75 7.08 -9.59 -0.11
CA TYR A 75 6.21 -10.75 -0.14
C TYR A 75 5.75 -11.11 1.27
N PHE A 76 4.48 -11.48 1.40
CA PHE A 76 3.84 -11.81 2.67
C PHE A 76 3.49 -13.29 2.79
N TYR A 77 3.56 -14.03 1.68
CA TYR A 77 3.37 -15.49 1.66
C TYR A 77 2.06 -15.95 2.31
N GLY A 78 1.00 -15.18 2.12
CA GLY A 78 -0.31 -15.51 2.67
C GLY A 78 -0.51 -15.12 4.13
N ALA A 79 0.33 -14.26 4.69
CA ALA A 79 0.11 -13.77 6.05
C ALA A 79 -1.19 -12.95 6.13
N TRP A 80 -1.95 -13.14 7.21
CA TRP A 80 -3.16 -12.38 7.46
C TRP A 80 -2.84 -11.04 8.09
N VAL A 81 -3.49 -9.98 7.59
CA VAL A 81 -3.40 -8.63 8.17
C VAL A 81 -4.80 -8.10 8.43
N SER A 82 -4.94 -7.23 9.42
CA SER A 82 -6.22 -6.60 9.79
C SER A 82 -6.26 -5.18 9.24
N GLY A 83 -6.75 -5.05 8.02
CA GLY A 83 -6.86 -3.78 7.33
C GLY A 83 -5.58 -3.34 6.64
N ILE A 84 -5.73 -2.38 5.74
CA ILE A 84 -4.61 -1.78 4.99
C ILE A 84 -4.91 -0.29 4.89
N LYS A 85 -4.00 0.54 5.41
CA LYS A 85 -4.14 2.00 5.39
C LYS A 85 -2.89 2.68 4.87
N ILE A 86 -3.10 3.80 4.19
CA ILE A 86 -2.04 4.72 3.79
C ILE A 86 -2.47 6.12 4.24
N ALA A 87 -1.63 6.78 5.03
CA ALA A 87 -1.89 8.16 5.46
C ALA A 87 -1.88 9.11 4.25
N ALA A 88 -2.54 10.25 4.37
CA ALA A 88 -2.48 11.27 3.33
C ALA A 88 -1.02 11.60 3.02
N ASN A 89 -0.66 11.57 1.74
CA ASN A 89 0.71 11.75 1.25
C ASN A 89 1.72 10.71 1.81
N GLY A 90 1.24 9.56 2.25
CA GLY A 90 2.09 8.50 2.79
C GLY A 90 2.94 7.79 1.73
N VAL A 91 2.62 7.98 0.45
CA VAL A 91 3.43 7.53 -0.69
C VAL A 91 3.76 8.74 -1.52
N SER A 92 5.05 9.06 -1.63
CA SER A 92 5.51 10.30 -2.22
C SER A 92 5.41 10.32 -3.76
N SER A 93 5.54 9.16 -4.40
CA SER A 93 5.47 9.02 -5.86
C SER A 93 5.31 7.56 -6.24
N GLY A 94 5.12 7.29 -7.54
CA GLY A 94 4.96 5.93 -8.04
C GLY A 94 3.57 5.37 -7.78
N LYS A 95 3.46 4.06 -7.87
CA LYS A 95 2.21 3.32 -7.64
C LYS A 95 2.41 2.27 -6.57
N MET A 96 1.35 1.94 -5.84
CA MET A 96 1.32 0.78 -4.96
C MET A 96 0.45 -0.29 -5.58
N VAL A 97 0.97 -1.50 -5.69
CA VAL A 97 0.23 -2.67 -6.18
C VAL A 97 0.19 -3.69 -5.06
N ILE A 98 -1.01 -3.97 -4.57
CA ILE A 98 -1.23 -4.88 -3.44
C ILE A 98 -1.98 -6.10 -3.96
N THR A 99 -1.34 -7.25 -3.86
CA THR A 99 -1.93 -8.53 -4.29
C THR A 99 -2.29 -9.35 -3.06
N TYR A 100 -3.49 -9.93 -3.05
CA TYR A 100 -3.97 -10.77 -1.95
C TYR A 100 -4.65 -12.02 -2.49
N TYR A 101 -4.90 -12.97 -1.62
CA TYR A 101 -5.57 -14.23 -1.99
C TYR A 101 -7.08 -14.15 -1.88
#